data_429209e2dbded5638de62a82dce40e5d
#
_entry.id   429209e2dbded5638de62a82dce40e5d
#
_cell.length_a   1.000
_cell.length_b   1.000
_cell.length_c   1.000
_cell.angle_alpha   90.00
_cell.angle_beta   90.00
_cell.angle_gamma   90.00
#
_symmetry.space_group_name_H-M   'P 1'
#
loop_
_entity.id
_entity.type
_entity.pdbx_description
1 polymer ?
#
loop_
_entity_poly.entity_id
_entity_poly.type
_entity_poly.pdbx_seq_one_letter_code
_entity_poly.pdbx_strand_id
1 'polypeptide(L)'
;MGHAVRAKYEISIKSVGIYIKYLMSEGFRKTWYNFRKSRTLSHFKKETGIIGPYYTDAKDLNGVIIGSDEVFALHSGPTPVFYGHAAPSKKVFAYAGCFGPTTYKDVVELHCKAFVEGGLQAMCGISVRDENSREVVEKLT
;
A
#
# COMPACT_ATOMS: atom_id res chain seq x y z
N MET A 1 -5.36 10.75 -7.48
CA MET A 1 -5.55 9.30 -7.67
C MET A 1 -6.09 8.54 -6.45
N GLY A 2 -6.06 9.08 -5.21
CA GLY A 2 -6.53 8.40 -4.00
C GLY A 2 -8.05 8.11 -3.90
N HIS A 3 -8.89 8.84 -4.62
CA HIS A 3 -10.35 8.67 -4.51
C HIS A 3 -10.91 7.38 -5.14
N ALA A 4 -10.26 6.84 -6.17
CA ALA A 4 -10.75 5.63 -6.85
C ALA A 4 -10.60 4.35 -6.00
N VAL A 5 -9.57 4.28 -5.16
CA VAL A 5 -9.33 3.12 -4.28
C VAL A 5 -10.29 3.13 -3.08
N ARG A 6 -10.61 4.31 -2.54
CA ARG A 6 -11.58 4.47 -1.44
C ARG A 6 -12.99 4.00 -1.83
N ALA A 7 -13.44 4.35 -3.02
CA ALA A 7 -14.77 3.98 -3.52
C ALA A 7 -14.97 2.46 -3.69
N LYS A 8 -13.89 1.70 -3.87
CA LYS A 8 -13.95 0.25 -4.08
C LYS A 8 -14.33 -0.54 -2.82
N TYR A 9 -14.15 0.03 -1.63
CA TYR A 9 -14.34 -0.67 -0.37
C TYR A 9 -15.43 -0.08 0.53
N GLU A 10 -15.99 1.08 0.18
CA GLU A 10 -17.09 1.71 0.91
C GLU A 10 -18.43 1.47 0.22
N ILE A 11 -19.40 0.96 0.97
CA ILE A 11 -20.78 0.83 0.48
C ILE A 11 -21.40 2.22 0.52
N SER A 12 -21.45 2.87 -0.62
CA SER A 12 -22.07 4.18 -0.82
C SER A 12 -23.05 4.14 -2.00
N ILE A 13 -23.92 5.14 -2.14
CA ILE A 13 -24.81 5.29 -3.30
C ILE A 13 -24.02 5.28 -4.61
N LYS A 14 -22.78 5.81 -4.61
CA LYS A 14 -21.87 5.80 -5.77
C LYS A 14 -21.37 4.41 -6.14
N SER A 15 -21.33 3.47 -5.21
CA SER A 15 -20.91 2.09 -5.47
C SER A 15 -22.01 1.21 -6.07
N VAL A 16 -23.27 1.64 -6.07
CA VAL A 16 -24.39 0.90 -6.67
C VAL A 16 -24.17 0.68 -8.17
N GLY A 17 -23.73 1.70 -8.90
CA GLY A 17 -23.40 1.57 -10.32
C GLY A 17 -22.30 0.56 -10.61
N ILE A 18 -21.30 0.46 -9.73
CA ILE A 18 -20.22 -0.51 -9.82
C ILE A 18 -20.78 -1.93 -9.62
N TYR A 19 -21.67 -2.13 -8.65
CA TYR A 19 -22.28 -3.44 -8.40
C TYR A 19 -23.21 -3.87 -9.53
N ILE A 20 -23.96 -2.94 -10.15
CA ILE A 20 -24.77 -3.24 -11.33
C ILE A 20 -23.87 -3.68 -12.49
N LYS A 21 -22.79 -2.97 -12.75
CA LYS A 21 -21.82 -3.33 -13.79
C LYS A 21 -21.18 -4.70 -13.50
N TYR A 22 -20.83 -4.98 -12.26
CA TYR A 22 -20.32 -6.29 -11.84
C TYR A 22 -21.37 -7.40 -12.00
N LEU A 23 -22.64 -7.13 -11.68
CA LEU A 23 -23.72 -8.07 -11.86
C LEU A 23 -23.88 -8.48 -13.33
N MET A 24 -23.76 -7.52 -14.23
CA MET A 24 -23.88 -7.76 -15.69
C MET A 24 -22.68 -8.49 -16.28
N SER A 25 -21.46 -8.25 -15.74
CA SER A 25 -20.22 -8.81 -16.29
C SER A 25 -19.78 -10.14 -15.63
N GLU A 26 -20.01 -10.28 -14.32
CA GLU A 26 -19.42 -11.35 -13.51
C GLU A 26 -20.48 -12.31 -12.91
N GLY A 27 -21.75 -12.00 -13.09
CA GLY A 27 -22.88 -12.78 -12.61
C GLY A 27 -23.22 -12.55 -11.13
N PHE A 28 -24.45 -12.95 -10.77
CA PHE A 28 -25.05 -12.68 -9.46
C PHE A 28 -24.23 -13.23 -8.28
N ARG A 29 -23.72 -14.46 -8.40
CA ARG A 29 -23.00 -15.15 -7.31
C ARG A 29 -21.74 -14.41 -6.89
N LYS A 30 -20.93 -13.93 -7.85
CA LYS A 30 -19.67 -13.18 -7.59
C LYS A 30 -19.96 -11.78 -7.07
N THR A 31 -20.97 -11.12 -7.62
CA THR A 31 -21.41 -9.81 -7.15
C THR A 31 -21.90 -9.86 -5.72
N TRP A 32 -22.72 -10.87 -5.36
CA TRP A 32 -23.21 -11.08 -4.00
C TRP A 32 -22.06 -11.37 -3.02
N TYR A 33 -21.12 -12.23 -3.42
CA TYR A 33 -19.93 -12.50 -2.60
C TYR A 33 -19.13 -11.23 -2.32
N ASN A 34 -18.85 -10.42 -3.34
CA ASN A 34 -18.09 -9.18 -3.20
C ASN A 34 -18.84 -8.16 -2.32
N PHE A 35 -20.16 -8.08 -2.45
CA PHE A 35 -20.99 -7.23 -1.60
C PHE A 35 -20.90 -7.66 -0.12
N ARG A 36 -21.07 -8.95 0.16
CA ARG A 36 -20.97 -9.49 1.54
C ARG A 36 -19.56 -9.25 2.11
N LYS A 37 -18.53 -9.54 1.34
CA LYS A 37 -17.13 -9.29 1.73
C LYS A 37 -16.91 -7.82 2.09
N SER A 38 -17.35 -6.90 1.25
CA SER A 38 -17.22 -5.47 1.50
C SER A 38 -17.94 -5.03 2.77
N ARG A 39 -19.17 -5.52 2.98
CA ARG A 39 -19.94 -5.24 4.20
C ARG A 39 -19.27 -5.78 5.47
N THR A 40 -18.79 -7.02 5.44
CA THR A 40 -18.07 -7.62 6.57
C THR A 40 -16.79 -6.84 6.90
N LEU A 41 -16.00 -6.47 5.89
CA LEU A 41 -14.80 -5.66 6.10
C LEU A 41 -15.11 -4.27 6.65
N SER A 42 -16.18 -3.62 6.18
CA SER A 42 -16.60 -2.32 6.69
C SER A 42 -17.05 -2.40 8.15
N HIS A 43 -17.73 -3.46 8.53
CA HIS A 43 -18.14 -3.71 9.92
C HIS A 43 -16.92 -3.95 10.81
N PHE A 44 -16.03 -4.84 10.40
CA PHE A 44 -14.76 -5.12 11.09
C PHE A 44 -13.93 -3.84 11.31
N LYS A 45 -13.81 -3.00 10.30
CA LYS A 45 -13.11 -1.71 10.40
C LYS A 45 -13.70 -0.81 11.48
N LYS A 46 -15.02 -0.75 11.57
CA LYS A 46 -15.72 0.07 12.58
C LYS A 46 -15.57 -0.48 13.98
N GLU A 47 -15.69 -1.79 14.14
CA GLU A 47 -15.62 -2.43 15.45
C GLU A 47 -14.23 -2.42 16.06
N THR A 48 -13.21 -2.67 15.24
CA THR A 48 -11.83 -2.80 15.75
C THR A 48 -11.14 -1.46 15.96
N GLY A 49 -11.57 -0.40 15.26
CA GLY A 49 -10.88 0.89 15.30
C GLY A 49 -9.42 0.86 14.79
N ILE A 50 -8.98 -0.29 14.23
CA ILE A 50 -7.58 -0.49 13.78
C ILE A 50 -7.27 0.35 12.54
N ILE A 51 -8.29 0.66 11.73
CA ILE A 51 -8.11 1.41 10.50
C ILE A 51 -8.36 2.88 10.74
N GLY A 52 -7.27 3.61 10.82
CA GLY A 52 -7.27 5.06 10.93
C GLY A 52 -7.65 5.78 9.63
N PRO A 53 -7.50 7.09 9.61
CA PRO A 53 -7.69 7.91 8.42
C PRO A 53 -6.68 7.51 7.32
N TYR A 54 -6.92 7.98 6.10
CA TYR A 54 -5.94 7.86 5.04
C TYR A 54 -4.66 8.61 5.41
N TYR A 55 -3.50 8.14 4.97
CA TYR A 55 -2.21 8.68 5.41
C TYR A 55 -2.06 10.20 5.18
N THR A 56 -2.70 10.76 4.14
CA THR A 56 -2.71 12.22 3.90
C THR A 56 -3.54 13.00 4.91
N ASP A 57 -4.47 12.34 5.56
CA ASP A 57 -5.38 12.95 6.54
C ASP A 57 -4.89 12.71 7.98
N ALA A 58 -3.87 11.85 8.13
CA ALA A 58 -3.24 11.57 9.42
C ALA A 58 -2.39 12.75 9.87
N LYS A 59 -2.55 13.17 11.13
CA LYS A 59 -1.80 14.28 11.72
C LYS A 59 -1.18 13.84 13.04
N ASP A 60 -0.13 14.54 13.43
CA ASP A 60 0.50 14.40 14.74
C ASP A 60 0.96 12.98 15.10
N LEU A 61 1.42 12.23 14.10
CA LEU A 61 1.98 10.90 14.31
C LEU A 61 3.41 10.98 14.86
N ASN A 62 3.67 10.27 15.94
CA ASN A 62 5.02 10.12 16.51
C ASN A 62 5.97 9.32 15.60
N GLY A 63 5.44 8.45 14.75
CA GLY A 63 6.17 7.64 13.80
C GLY A 63 5.24 6.91 12.83
N VAL A 64 5.82 6.40 11.75
CA VAL A 64 5.15 5.61 10.73
C VAL A 64 5.91 4.32 10.54
N ILE A 65 5.20 3.20 10.53
CA ILE A 65 5.74 1.90 10.15
C ILE A 65 5.15 1.50 8.79
N ILE A 66 6.02 1.26 7.82
CA ILE A 66 5.69 0.82 6.48
C ILE A 66 5.93 -0.67 6.38
N GLY A 67 5.00 -1.42 5.87
CA GLY A 67 5.14 -2.87 5.67
C GLY A 67 3.81 -3.56 5.97
N SER A 68 3.77 -4.76 5.95
CA SER A 68 4.59 -5.98 5.86
C SER A 68 4.22 -6.76 4.59
N ASP A 69 4.27 -6.13 3.43
CA ASP A 69 3.91 -6.72 2.14
C ASP A 69 4.92 -6.26 1.06
N GLU A 70 4.64 -6.53 -0.21
CA GLU A 70 5.44 -6.08 -1.36
C GLU A 70 5.36 -4.56 -1.57
N VAL A 71 5.59 -3.82 -0.47
CA VAL A 71 5.48 -2.35 -0.44
C VAL A 71 6.57 -1.66 -1.26
N PHE A 72 7.69 -2.33 -1.50
CA PHE A 72 8.81 -1.83 -2.28
C PHE A 72 8.84 -2.34 -3.72
N ALA A 73 7.85 -3.17 -4.13
CA ALA A 73 7.78 -3.67 -5.49
C ALA A 73 7.48 -2.56 -6.50
N LEU A 74 8.17 -2.60 -7.66
CA LEU A 74 8.06 -1.59 -8.70
C LEU A 74 7.15 -1.96 -9.88
N HIS A 75 6.47 -3.10 -9.82
CA HIS A 75 5.59 -3.58 -10.91
C HIS A 75 4.43 -2.62 -11.25
N SER A 76 4.04 -1.76 -10.31
CA SER A 76 3.03 -0.71 -10.51
C SER A 76 3.63 0.70 -10.43
N GLY A 77 4.97 0.80 -10.48
CA GLY A 77 5.72 2.01 -10.21
C GLY A 77 5.90 2.30 -8.71
N PRO A 78 6.86 3.16 -8.35
CA PRO A 78 7.14 3.47 -6.97
C PRO A 78 6.00 4.28 -6.34
N THR A 79 5.51 3.83 -5.19
CA THR A 79 4.50 4.55 -4.41
C THR A 79 5.19 5.42 -3.34
N PRO A 80 5.14 6.75 -3.42
CA PRO A 80 5.95 7.63 -2.57
C PRO A 80 5.85 7.36 -1.07
N VAL A 81 4.65 7.08 -0.55
CA VAL A 81 4.45 6.82 0.88
C VAL A 81 5.18 5.56 1.35
N PHE A 82 5.34 4.56 0.49
CA PHE A 82 6.05 3.32 0.84
C PHE A 82 7.58 3.50 0.89
N TYR A 83 8.07 4.57 0.32
CA TYR A 83 9.47 4.99 0.44
C TYR A 83 9.64 6.18 1.41
N GLY A 84 8.63 6.48 2.22
CA GLY A 84 8.69 7.53 3.23
C GLY A 84 8.57 8.96 2.70
N HIS A 85 8.58 9.20 1.39
CA HIS A 85 8.60 10.55 0.80
C HIS A 85 7.36 11.39 1.10
N ALA A 86 6.22 10.75 1.39
CA ALA A 86 4.96 11.43 1.74
C ALA A 86 4.39 10.93 3.07
N ALA A 87 5.25 10.39 3.93
CA ALA A 87 4.83 9.91 5.24
C ALA A 87 4.45 11.08 6.15
N PRO A 88 3.37 10.98 6.94
CA PRO A 88 2.92 12.05 7.83
C PRO A 88 3.73 12.14 9.14
N SER A 89 4.97 11.67 9.14
CA SER A 89 5.93 11.78 10.24
C SER A 89 7.36 11.77 9.70
N LYS A 90 8.28 12.40 10.44
CA LYS A 90 9.72 12.34 10.16
C LYS A 90 10.37 11.04 10.62
N LYS A 91 9.73 10.30 11.54
CA LYS A 91 10.21 9.00 12.02
C LYS A 91 9.53 7.91 11.21
N VAL A 92 10.22 7.39 10.19
CA VAL A 92 9.72 6.35 9.30
C VAL A 92 10.55 5.09 9.50
N PHE A 93 9.88 3.96 9.63
CA PHE A 93 10.49 2.65 9.76
C PHE A 93 9.86 1.71 8.71
N ALA A 94 10.63 0.78 8.19
CA ALA A 94 10.11 -0.34 7.43
C ALA A 94 10.17 -1.63 8.27
N TYR A 95 9.07 -2.36 8.32
CA TYR A 95 8.99 -3.64 9.02
C TYR A 95 8.51 -4.75 8.08
N ALA A 96 9.35 -5.77 7.91
CA ALA A 96 9.10 -6.90 7.02
C ALA A 96 8.67 -6.48 5.60
N GLY A 97 9.22 -5.36 5.10
CA GLY A 97 9.00 -4.88 3.74
C GLY A 97 9.59 -5.84 2.71
N CYS A 98 9.05 -5.83 1.50
CA CYS A 98 9.48 -6.72 0.45
C CYS A 98 9.49 -6.01 -0.91
N PHE A 99 10.52 -6.29 -1.70
CA PHE A 99 10.60 -5.87 -3.10
C PHE A 99 9.86 -6.83 -4.05
N GLY A 100 9.37 -7.98 -3.53
CA GLY A 100 8.76 -9.00 -4.38
C GLY A 100 9.74 -9.49 -5.44
N PRO A 101 9.34 -9.56 -6.72
CA PRO A 101 10.22 -9.95 -7.81
C PRO A 101 11.18 -8.84 -8.26
N THR A 102 11.04 -7.59 -7.76
CA THR A 102 11.88 -6.46 -8.15
C THR A 102 13.30 -6.65 -7.65
N THR A 103 14.27 -6.68 -8.55
CA THR A 103 15.70 -6.77 -8.24
C THR A 103 16.38 -5.40 -8.25
N TYR A 104 17.61 -5.31 -7.78
CA TYR A 104 18.42 -4.10 -7.91
C TYR A 104 18.57 -3.65 -9.38
N LYS A 105 18.70 -4.62 -10.30
CA LYS A 105 18.78 -4.33 -11.73
C LYS A 105 17.52 -3.63 -12.23
N ASP A 106 16.34 -4.10 -11.82
CA ASP A 106 15.06 -3.48 -12.19
C ASP A 106 14.97 -2.05 -11.66
N VAL A 107 15.44 -1.78 -10.43
CA VAL A 107 15.48 -0.42 -9.86
C VAL A 107 16.30 0.52 -10.73
N VAL A 108 17.42 0.06 -11.26
CA VAL A 108 18.29 0.83 -12.16
C VAL A 108 17.66 1.01 -13.56
N GLU A 109 17.17 -0.07 -14.16
CA GLU A 109 16.57 -0.06 -15.50
C GLU A 109 15.30 0.78 -15.58
N LEU A 110 14.51 0.80 -14.51
CA LEU A 110 13.31 1.64 -14.40
C LEU A 110 13.62 3.11 -14.03
N HIS A 111 14.90 3.47 -13.96
CA HIS A 111 15.35 4.82 -13.58
C HIS A 111 14.81 5.31 -12.21
N CYS A 112 14.50 4.38 -11.30
CA CYS A 112 13.96 4.67 -9.98
C CYS A 112 15.04 4.75 -8.88
N LYS A 113 16.32 4.53 -9.21
CA LYS A 113 17.39 4.39 -8.21
C LYS A 113 17.42 5.55 -7.22
N ALA A 114 17.57 6.78 -7.67
CA ALA A 114 17.67 7.94 -6.77
C ALA A 114 16.44 8.12 -5.87
N PHE A 115 15.25 7.79 -6.38
CA PHE A 115 14.01 7.87 -5.62
C PHE A 115 13.96 6.80 -4.52
N VAL A 116 14.28 5.56 -4.86
CA VAL A 116 14.28 4.43 -3.91
C VAL A 116 15.36 4.60 -2.87
N GLU A 117 16.59 4.90 -3.30
CA GLU A 117 17.75 5.17 -2.44
C GLU A 117 17.47 6.28 -1.43
N GLY A 118 17.01 7.46 -1.91
CA GLY A 118 16.68 8.57 -1.03
C GLY A 118 15.59 8.27 -0.02
N GLY A 119 14.59 7.46 -0.41
CA GLY A 119 13.55 7.01 0.50
C GLY A 119 14.07 6.06 1.58
N LEU A 120 14.82 5.03 1.19
CA LEU A 120 15.39 4.06 2.12
C LEU A 120 16.38 4.70 3.10
N GLN A 121 17.29 5.55 2.61
CA GLN A 121 18.27 6.23 3.46
C GLN A 121 17.65 7.20 4.46
N ALA A 122 16.49 7.76 4.17
CA ALA A 122 15.76 8.63 5.09
C ALA A 122 15.01 7.87 6.20
N MET A 123 14.91 6.53 6.12
CA MET A 123 14.25 5.74 7.15
C MET A 123 15.12 5.59 8.39
N CYS A 124 14.47 5.61 9.56
CA CYS A 124 15.13 5.40 10.85
C CYS A 124 15.57 3.95 11.09
N GLY A 125 14.98 3.00 10.38
CA GLY A 125 15.33 1.59 10.42
C GLY A 125 14.55 0.80 9.39
N ILE A 126 15.18 -0.24 8.83
CA ILE A 126 14.62 -1.08 7.78
C ILE A 126 14.75 -2.54 8.18
N SER A 127 13.64 -3.24 8.18
CA SER A 127 13.58 -4.70 8.25
C SER A 127 12.89 -5.23 7.01
N VAL A 128 13.49 -6.22 6.37
CA VAL A 128 12.96 -6.90 5.19
C VAL A 128 12.73 -8.37 5.49
N ARG A 129 11.90 -9.04 4.69
CA ARG A 129 11.48 -10.43 4.97
C ARG A 129 12.15 -11.49 4.09
N ASP A 130 12.90 -11.09 3.08
CA ASP A 130 13.51 -12.02 2.13
C ASP A 130 14.89 -11.55 1.66
N GLU A 131 15.65 -12.48 1.11
CA GLU A 131 17.03 -12.28 0.71
C GLU A 131 17.17 -11.31 -0.47
N ASN A 132 16.27 -11.38 -1.47
CA ASN A 132 16.28 -10.43 -2.58
C ASN A 132 16.12 -8.99 -2.07
N SER A 133 15.17 -8.79 -1.17
CA SER A 133 14.93 -7.46 -0.58
C SER A 133 16.11 -6.97 0.25
N ARG A 134 16.80 -7.87 0.97
CA ARG A 134 18.03 -7.55 1.68
C ARG A 134 19.12 -7.07 0.74
N GLU A 135 19.37 -7.81 -0.34
CA GLU A 135 20.36 -7.48 -1.35
C GLU A 135 20.10 -6.10 -1.97
N VAL A 136 18.83 -5.80 -2.30
CA VAL A 136 18.45 -4.50 -2.88
C VAL A 136 18.70 -3.37 -1.90
N VAL A 137 18.31 -3.53 -0.63
CA VAL A 137 18.52 -2.51 0.41
C VAL A 137 20.00 -2.29 0.65
N GLU A 138 20.81 -3.35 0.83
CA GLU A 138 22.26 -3.25 1.06
C GLU A 138 23.01 -2.55 -0.08
N LYS A 139 22.52 -2.66 -1.32
CA LYS A 139 23.11 -1.97 -2.49
C LYS A 139 22.70 -0.51 -2.61
N LEU A 140 21.66 -0.07 -1.89
CA LEU A 140 21.08 1.26 -1.98
C LEU A 140 21.30 2.11 -0.71
N THR A 141 21.70 1.50 0.39
CA THR A 141 21.93 2.19 1.68
C THR A 141 23.37 2.06 2.13
#